data_764e2f52de6d26b02a1e499f1bb2677e
#
_entry.id   764e2f52de6d26b02a1e499f1bb2677e
#
_cell.length_a   1.000
_cell.length_b   1.000
_cell.length_c   1.000
_cell.angle_alpha   90.00
_cell.angle_beta   90.00
_cell.angle_gamma   90.00
#
_symmetry.space_group_name_H-M   'P 1'
#
loop_
_entity.id
_entity.type
_entity.pdbx_description
1 polymer ?
#
loop_
_entity_poly.entity_id
_entity_poly.type
_entity_poly.pdbx_seq_one_letter_code
_entity_poly.pdbx_strand_id
1 'polypeptide(L)'
;IDSNISKELRDNLPDRAPSFFFLDVHSGEAGQFARTLEQSGASAVSRAPMLRGRIVKVNGVSASQIKASADAAWALRGDRGITYSATAPEGGQLTEGDWWPADYSGTPLVSFSADIAEGIGLKIGDTVSVNVLGREITAEVANFRAVDWRSLQINFVMVFSPNTFAGAPHMFVVTAQAEPARELEILKAVSTPYPTITSIRVRDALDAINSLMGKLITAIRGANAV
;
A
#
# COMPACT_ATOMS: atom_id res chain seq x y z
N ILE A 1 -29.28 7.25 -13.03
CA ILE A 1 -28.50 7.74 -11.86
C ILE A 1 -27.19 6.95 -11.74
N ASP A 2 -27.18 5.66 -12.07
CA ASP A 2 -26.01 4.78 -11.91
C ASP A 2 -24.85 5.10 -12.88
N SER A 3 -25.16 5.60 -14.08
CA SER A 3 -24.14 5.98 -15.07
C SER A 3 -23.37 7.25 -14.70
N ASN A 4 -23.94 8.13 -13.89
CA ASN A 4 -23.31 9.37 -13.48
C ASN A 4 -22.29 9.14 -12.34
N ILE A 5 -22.59 8.28 -11.37
CA ILE A 5 -21.67 8.00 -10.25
C ILE A 5 -20.43 7.25 -10.75
N SER A 6 -20.61 6.27 -11.64
CA SER A 6 -19.48 5.55 -12.24
C SER A 6 -18.63 6.43 -13.16
N LYS A 7 -19.24 7.42 -13.80
CA LYS A 7 -18.53 8.41 -14.61
C LYS A 7 -17.79 9.40 -13.72
N GLU A 8 -18.44 9.89 -12.66
CA GLU A 8 -17.87 10.84 -11.72
C GLU A 8 -16.68 10.27 -10.92
N LEU A 9 -16.72 8.97 -10.58
CA LEU A 9 -15.58 8.27 -9.97
C LEU A 9 -14.43 8.02 -10.96
N ARG A 10 -14.74 7.78 -12.24
CA ARG A 10 -13.71 7.67 -13.29
C ARG A 10 -13.10 9.02 -13.66
N ASP A 11 -13.90 10.07 -13.69
CA ASP A 11 -13.47 11.43 -14.03
C ASP A 11 -12.71 12.09 -12.85
N ASN A 12 -12.84 11.55 -11.62
CA ASN A 12 -12.14 11.99 -10.41
C ASN A 12 -10.94 11.10 -10.03
N LEU A 13 -10.58 10.11 -10.85
CA LEU A 13 -9.32 9.40 -10.66
C LEU A 13 -8.16 10.39 -10.83
N PRO A 14 -7.19 10.40 -9.90
CA PRO A 14 -5.99 11.21 -10.08
C PRO A 14 -5.32 10.86 -11.42
N ASP A 15 -4.84 11.85 -12.15
CA ASP A 15 -4.13 11.66 -13.45
C ASP A 15 -2.95 10.69 -13.36
N ARG A 16 -2.48 10.40 -12.15
CA ARG A 16 -1.38 9.48 -11.84
C ARG A 16 -1.82 8.15 -11.22
N ALA A 17 -3.12 7.87 -11.18
CA ALA A 17 -3.58 6.58 -10.65
C ALA A 17 -3.09 5.43 -11.55
N PRO A 18 -2.62 4.31 -10.96
CA PRO A 18 -2.24 3.14 -11.74
C PRO A 18 -3.47 2.51 -12.41
N SER A 19 -3.26 1.89 -13.57
CA SER A 19 -4.28 1.05 -14.21
C SER A 19 -4.30 -0.35 -13.62
N PHE A 20 -3.14 -0.81 -13.11
CA PHE A 20 -2.96 -2.16 -12.58
C PHE A 20 -2.23 -2.15 -11.23
N PHE A 21 -2.62 -3.10 -10.37
CA PHE A 21 -1.83 -3.62 -9.27
C PHE A 21 -1.51 -5.09 -9.54
N PHE A 22 -0.25 -5.46 -9.37
CA PHE A 22 0.22 -6.83 -9.43
C PHE A 22 0.78 -7.22 -8.06
N LEU A 23 0.20 -8.26 -7.47
CA LEU A 23 0.57 -8.77 -6.15
C LEU A 23 1.29 -10.12 -6.30
N ASP A 24 1.97 -10.51 -5.24
CA ASP A 24 2.66 -11.81 -5.16
C ASP A 24 3.76 -11.99 -6.22
N VAL A 25 4.40 -10.89 -6.62
CA VAL A 25 5.52 -10.93 -7.55
C VAL A 25 6.78 -11.37 -6.81
N HIS A 26 7.36 -12.51 -7.18
CA HIS A 26 8.57 -13.01 -6.53
C HIS A 26 9.76 -12.07 -6.74
N SER A 27 10.61 -11.93 -5.72
CA SER A 27 11.76 -11.02 -5.75
C SER A 27 12.71 -11.33 -6.91
N GLY A 28 12.91 -12.62 -7.25
CA GLY A 28 13.75 -13.04 -8.37
C GLY A 28 13.22 -12.68 -9.76
N GLU A 29 11.92 -12.47 -9.92
CA GLU A 29 11.30 -12.17 -11.22
C GLU A 29 10.75 -10.73 -11.32
N ALA A 30 10.73 -9.97 -10.22
CA ALA A 30 10.14 -8.62 -10.19
C ALA A 30 10.78 -7.67 -11.22
N GLY A 31 12.09 -7.77 -11.44
CA GLY A 31 12.79 -6.96 -12.44
C GLY A 31 12.44 -7.34 -13.88
N GLN A 32 12.30 -8.63 -14.16
CA GLN A 32 11.92 -9.11 -15.50
C GLN A 32 10.44 -8.81 -15.77
N PHE A 33 9.58 -9.00 -14.76
CA PHE A 33 8.17 -8.66 -14.84
C PHE A 33 7.94 -7.20 -15.19
N ALA A 34 8.64 -6.27 -14.50
CA ALA A 34 8.56 -4.84 -14.79
C ALA A 34 8.96 -4.53 -16.25
N ARG A 35 10.06 -5.10 -16.74
CA ARG A 35 10.47 -4.95 -18.15
C ARG A 35 9.44 -5.50 -19.14
N THR A 36 8.80 -6.63 -18.82
CA THR A 36 7.74 -7.19 -19.66
C THR A 36 6.54 -6.26 -19.74
N LEU A 37 6.16 -5.63 -18.63
CA LEU A 37 5.09 -4.61 -18.62
C LEU A 37 5.43 -3.42 -19.53
N GLU A 38 6.64 -2.87 -19.39
CA GLU A 38 7.11 -1.74 -20.22
C GLU A 38 7.13 -2.10 -21.71
N GLN A 39 7.66 -3.27 -22.06
CA GLN A 39 7.69 -3.77 -23.43
C GLN A 39 6.29 -4.00 -24.01
N SER A 40 5.31 -4.33 -23.18
CA SER A 40 3.92 -4.48 -23.57
C SER A 40 3.18 -3.14 -23.70
N GLY A 41 3.86 -2.03 -23.41
CA GLY A 41 3.34 -0.67 -23.56
C GLY A 41 2.73 -0.09 -22.29
N ALA A 42 2.99 -0.68 -21.14
CA ALA A 42 2.72 -0.03 -19.87
C ALA A 42 3.73 1.09 -19.60
N SER A 43 3.29 2.09 -18.85
CA SER A 43 4.11 3.22 -18.42
C SER A 43 4.05 3.38 -16.90
N ALA A 44 4.87 4.28 -16.35
CA ALA A 44 4.94 4.55 -14.92
C ALA A 44 4.97 3.27 -14.06
N VAL A 45 5.80 2.30 -14.48
CA VAL A 45 5.95 1.03 -13.77
C VAL A 45 6.72 1.29 -12.48
N SER A 46 6.09 1.02 -11.35
CA SER A 46 6.67 1.17 -10.01
C SER A 46 6.60 -0.16 -9.27
N ARG A 47 7.57 -0.41 -8.40
CA ARG A 47 7.62 -1.64 -7.60
C ARG A 47 8.15 -1.35 -6.21
N ALA A 48 7.62 -2.05 -5.22
CA ALA A 48 8.11 -2.01 -3.86
C ALA A 48 8.14 -3.41 -3.24
N PRO A 49 9.16 -3.74 -2.43
CA PRO A 49 9.10 -4.94 -1.61
C PRO A 49 7.92 -4.84 -0.65
N MET A 50 7.24 -5.96 -0.43
CA MET A 50 6.10 -6.02 0.48
C MET A 50 6.21 -7.25 1.38
N LEU A 51 6.11 -6.99 2.68
CA LEU A 51 5.93 -8.00 3.70
C LEU A 51 4.58 -7.76 4.40
N ARG A 52 4.11 -8.76 5.13
CA ARG A 52 2.97 -8.60 6.02
C ARG A 52 3.47 -8.50 7.45
N GLY A 53 3.04 -7.48 8.15
CA GLY A 53 3.40 -7.26 9.54
C GLY A 53 2.25 -6.70 10.35
N ARG A 54 2.22 -7.05 11.62
CA ARG A 54 1.25 -6.55 12.60
C ARG A 54 1.97 -5.75 13.66
N ILE A 55 1.47 -4.55 13.95
CA ILE A 55 1.93 -3.80 15.11
C ILE A 55 1.50 -4.55 16.36
N VAL A 56 2.46 -4.91 17.22
CA VAL A 56 2.19 -5.64 18.46
C VAL A 56 2.46 -4.80 19.71
N LYS A 57 3.38 -3.81 19.64
CA LYS A 57 3.66 -2.88 20.74
C LYS A 57 4.00 -1.48 20.22
N VAL A 58 3.72 -0.48 21.03
CA VAL A 58 4.21 0.89 20.89
C VAL A 58 4.81 1.27 22.25
N ASN A 59 6.08 1.67 22.29
CA ASN A 59 6.82 1.94 23.52
C ASN A 59 6.72 0.82 24.57
N GLY A 60 6.75 -0.44 24.10
CA GLY A 60 6.61 -1.62 24.97
C GLY A 60 5.18 -1.92 25.43
N VAL A 61 4.22 -1.04 25.16
CA VAL A 61 2.80 -1.25 25.51
C VAL A 61 2.11 -2.03 24.39
N SER A 62 1.34 -3.05 24.75
CA SER A 62 0.59 -3.86 23.77
C SER A 62 -0.32 -2.99 22.91
N ALA A 63 -0.35 -3.26 21.60
CA ALA A 63 -1.20 -2.56 20.65
C ALA A 63 -2.69 -2.61 21.03
N SER A 64 -3.14 -3.68 21.70
CA SER A 64 -4.53 -3.81 22.20
C SER A 64 -4.88 -2.82 23.31
N GLN A 65 -3.89 -2.24 23.98
CA GLN A 65 -4.06 -1.27 25.07
C GLN A 65 -3.89 0.18 24.61
N ILE A 66 -3.46 0.39 23.37
CA ILE A 66 -3.28 1.72 22.78
C ILE A 66 -4.64 2.33 22.46
N LYS A 67 -4.87 3.54 22.98
CA LYS A 67 -6.04 4.33 22.61
C LYS A 67 -5.76 5.04 21.29
N ALA A 68 -6.41 4.60 20.24
CA ALA A 68 -6.30 5.20 18.91
C ALA A 68 -7.57 5.98 18.57
N SER A 69 -7.42 7.02 17.76
CA SER A 69 -8.56 7.69 17.12
C SER A 69 -9.32 6.71 16.21
N ALA A 70 -10.58 7.00 15.91
CA ALA A 70 -11.40 6.16 15.03
C ALA A 70 -10.72 5.93 13.66
N ASP A 71 -10.08 6.97 13.12
CA ASP A 71 -9.43 6.97 11.81
C ASP A 71 -8.08 6.23 11.79
N ALA A 72 -7.43 6.06 12.94
CA ALA A 72 -6.14 5.36 13.05
C ALA A 72 -6.25 3.93 13.63
N ALA A 73 -7.33 3.60 14.31
CA ALA A 73 -7.51 2.32 14.99
C ALA A 73 -7.35 1.10 14.07
N TRP A 74 -7.66 1.24 12.80
CA TRP A 74 -7.50 0.18 11.82
C TRP A 74 -6.04 -0.25 11.64
N ALA A 75 -5.08 0.66 11.80
CA ALA A 75 -3.65 0.38 11.64
C ALA A 75 -3.12 -0.56 12.72
N LEU A 76 -3.73 -0.58 13.90
CA LEU A 76 -3.39 -1.46 15.02
C LEU A 76 -4.06 -2.84 14.94
N ARG A 77 -5.00 -3.04 14.00
CA ARG A 77 -5.79 -4.28 13.89
C ARG A 77 -5.36 -5.10 12.70
N GLY A 78 -4.89 -6.33 12.97
CA GLY A 78 -4.52 -7.28 11.93
C GLY A 78 -3.23 -6.94 11.19
N ASP A 79 -2.95 -7.72 10.15
CA ASP A 79 -1.74 -7.58 9.35
C ASP A 79 -1.86 -6.41 8.38
N ARG A 80 -0.75 -5.71 8.18
CA ARG A 80 -0.59 -4.61 7.22
C ARG A 80 0.53 -4.92 6.25
N GLY A 81 0.41 -4.39 5.04
CA GLY A 81 1.55 -4.29 4.14
C GLY A 81 2.59 -3.35 4.75
N ILE A 82 3.81 -3.81 4.85
CA ILE A 82 4.97 -3.04 5.26
C ILE A 82 6.05 -3.17 4.20
N THR A 83 6.92 -2.20 4.14
CA THR A 83 8.03 -2.18 3.19
C THR A 83 9.31 -1.67 3.83
N TYR A 84 10.39 -1.72 3.10
CA TYR A 84 11.64 -1.07 3.46
C TYR A 84 12.18 -0.32 2.23
N SER A 85 12.92 0.75 2.47
CA SER A 85 13.51 1.54 1.39
C SER A 85 14.74 2.29 1.86
N ALA A 86 15.75 2.39 0.99
CA ALA A 86 16.91 3.24 1.20
C ALA A 86 16.60 4.73 0.98
N THR A 87 15.62 5.03 0.12
CA THR A 87 15.20 6.39 -0.23
C THR A 87 13.75 6.63 0.16
N ALA A 88 13.40 7.89 0.38
CA ALA A 88 11.99 8.26 0.63
C ALA A 88 11.11 7.83 -0.54
N PRO A 89 9.95 7.21 -0.31
CA PRO A 89 9.01 6.84 -1.35
C PRO A 89 8.53 8.06 -2.14
N GLU A 90 8.35 7.90 -3.44
CA GLU A 90 7.69 8.92 -4.27
C GLU A 90 6.27 9.18 -3.74
N GLY A 91 5.91 10.46 -3.57
CA GLY A 91 4.60 10.86 -3.02
C GLY A 91 4.50 10.88 -1.49
N GLY A 92 5.53 10.45 -0.77
CA GLY A 92 5.61 10.55 0.69
C GLY A 92 6.43 11.76 1.12
N GLN A 93 5.81 12.92 1.29
CA GLN A 93 6.50 14.13 1.78
C GLN A 93 6.78 14.00 3.27
N LEU A 94 8.05 14.17 3.70
CA LEU A 94 8.40 14.26 5.12
C LEU A 94 7.70 15.45 5.76
N THR A 95 7.08 15.24 6.89
CA THR A 95 6.43 16.27 7.71
C THR A 95 7.23 16.59 8.97
N GLU A 96 7.97 15.60 9.49
CA GLU A 96 8.79 15.74 10.68
C GLU A 96 9.92 14.71 10.65
N GLY A 97 11.10 15.07 11.20
CA GLY A 97 12.30 14.24 11.22
C GLY A 97 13.00 14.16 9.87
N ASP A 98 14.08 13.36 9.82
CA ASP A 98 14.93 13.20 8.64
C ASP A 98 14.90 11.77 8.10
N TRP A 99 15.11 11.62 6.79
CA TRP A 99 15.31 10.31 6.18
C TRP A 99 16.72 9.79 6.50
N TRP A 100 16.84 8.49 6.69
CA TRP A 100 18.13 7.84 6.95
C TRP A 100 19.05 7.84 5.73
N PRO A 101 20.38 7.74 5.91
CA PRO A 101 21.33 7.55 4.82
C PRO A 101 21.05 6.25 4.04
N ALA A 102 21.35 6.25 2.73
CA ALA A 102 21.06 5.10 1.86
C ALA A 102 21.79 3.81 2.29
N ASP A 103 22.94 3.94 2.93
CA ASP A 103 23.79 2.87 3.46
C ASP A 103 23.57 2.60 4.96
N TYR A 104 22.45 3.06 5.52
CA TYR A 104 22.15 2.91 6.94
C TYR A 104 22.12 1.43 7.35
N SER A 105 22.86 1.10 8.40
CA SER A 105 23.00 -0.25 8.95
C SER A 105 22.93 -0.31 10.48
N GLY A 106 22.43 0.75 11.12
CA GLY A 106 22.26 0.84 12.57
C GLY A 106 21.07 0.06 13.10
N THR A 107 20.55 0.45 14.26
CA THR A 107 19.31 -0.09 14.82
C THR A 107 18.15 0.14 13.86
N PRO A 108 17.18 -0.79 13.74
CA PRO A 108 16.05 -0.61 12.86
C PRO A 108 15.33 0.72 13.06
N LEU A 109 15.10 1.44 11.97
CA LEU A 109 14.33 2.68 11.92
C LEU A 109 13.03 2.47 11.14
N VAL A 110 12.02 3.26 11.48
CA VAL A 110 10.75 3.29 10.76
C VAL A 110 10.31 4.72 10.47
N SER A 111 9.87 4.93 9.24
CA SER A 111 9.12 6.10 8.80
C SER A 111 7.64 5.78 8.87
N PHE A 112 6.86 6.61 9.54
CA PHE A 112 5.45 6.33 9.81
C PHE A 112 4.54 7.35 9.09
N SER A 113 3.32 6.94 8.73
CA SER A 113 2.29 7.85 8.22
C SER A 113 1.90 8.86 9.30
N ALA A 114 1.97 10.16 9.00
CA ALA A 114 1.78 11.24 9.97
C ALA A 114 0.38 11.24 10.60
N ASP A 115 -0.67 11.06 9.79
CA ASP A 115 -2.05 11.01 10.23
C ASP A 115 -2.33 9.82 11.18
N ILE A 116 -1.77 8.66 10.85
CA ILE A 116 -1.90 7.47 11.69
C ILE A 116 -1.07 7.63 12.99
N ALA A 117 0.15 8.18 12.88
CA ALA A 117 1.00 8.46 14.03
C ALA A 117 0.32 9.40 15.03
N GLU A 118 -0.27 10.49 14.56
CA GLU A 118 -1.06 11.42 15.37
C GLU A 118 -2.23 10.70 16.06
N GLY A 119 -2.98 9.88 15.30
CA GLY A 119 -4.14 9.15 15.81
C GLY A 119 -3.83 8.10 16.88
N ILE A 120 -2.59 7.63 16.99
CA ILE A 120 -2.13 6.69 18.04
C ILE A 120 -1.22 7.36 19.07
N GLY A 121 -0.93 8.67 18.93
CA GLY A 121 -0.08 9.43 19.84
C GLY A 121 1.41 9.12 19.74
N LEU A 122 1.88 8.67 18.56
CA LEU A 122 3.28 8.31 18.30
C LEU A 122 4.14 9.57 18.10
N LYS A 123 5.37 9.55 18.61
CA LYS A 123 6.35 10.64 18.48
C LYS A 123 7.66 10.15 17.88
N ILE A 124 8.44 11.07 17.34
CA ILE A 124 9.82 10.78 16.93
C ILE A 124 10.62 10.26 18.13
N GLY A 125 11.40 9.19 17.91
CA GLY A 125 12.16 8.51 18.95
C GLY A 125 11.37 7.43 19.72
N ASP A 126 10.05 7.36 19.55
CA ASP A 126 9.26 6.25 20.09
C ASP A 126 9.61 4.93 19.38
N THR A 127 9.29 3.81 20.02
CA THR A 127 9.53 2.49 19.43
C THR A 127 8.22 1.83 18.99
N VAL A 128 8.27 1.19 17.83
CA VAL A 128 7.19 0.36 17.30
C VAL A 128 7.71 -1.05 17.11
N SER A 129 7.05 -2.03 17.73
CA SER A 129 7.33 -3.45 17.51
C SER A 129 6.30 -4.05 16.55
N VAL A 130 6.78 -4.72 15.52
CA VAL A 130 5.96 -5.42 14.54
C VAL A 130 6.26 -6.92 14.55
N ASN A 131 5.24 -7.75 14.41
CA ASN A 131 5.43 -9.17 14.16
C ASN A 131 5.41 -9.39 12.64
N VAL A 132 6.51 -9.95 12.12
CA VAL A 132 6.67 -10.27 10.70
C VAL A 132 7.14 -11.72 10.60
N LEU A 133 6.39 -12.57 9.91
CA LEU A 133 6.70 -13.99 9.76
C LEU A 133 6.99 -14.71 11.10
N GLY A 134 6.26 -14.35 12.16
CA GLY A 134 6.43 -14.92 13.49
C GLY A 134 7.58 -14.33 14.33
N ARG A 135 8.33 -13.34 13.80
CA ARG A 135 9.41 -12.66 14.52
C ARG A 135 8.97 -11.26 14.92
N GLU A 136 9.22 -10.90 16.18
CA GLU A 136 9.03 -9.53 16.66
C GLU A 136 10.27 -8.69 16.33
N ILE A 137 10.05 -7.58 15.63
CA ILE A 137 11.09 -6.62 15.25
C ILE A 137 10.69 -5.28 15.83
N THR A 138 11.60 -4.64 16.57
CA THR A 138 11.39 -3.31 17.14
C THR A 138 12.22 -2.29 16.37
N ALA A 139 11.58 -1.20 15.96
CA ALA A 139 12.21 -0.10 15.25
C ALA A 139 11.90 1.23 15.96
N GLU A 140 12.83 2.17 15.89
CA GLU A 140 12.66 3.53 16.37
C GLU A 140 12.03 4.41 15.28
N VAL A 141 11.09 5.25 15.65
CA VAL A 141 10.43 6.20 14.74
C VAL A 141 11.41 7.33 14.41
N ALA A 142 11.92 7.34 13.18
CA ALA A 142 12.87 8.34 12.71
C ALA A 142 12.18 9.58 12.11
N ASN A 143 11.04 9.39 11.47
CA ASN A 143 10.33 10.49 10.79
C ASN A 143 8.87 10.17 10.55
N PHE A 144 8.10 11.21 10.21
CA PHE A 144 6.72 11.12 9.75
C PHE A 144 6.60 11.58 8.30
N ARG A 145 5.65 10.96 7.56
CA ARG A 145 5.35 11.26 6.15
C ARG A 145 3.87 11.57 5.99
N ALA A 146 3.58 12.60 5.22
CA ALA A 146 2.25 12.77 4.65
C ALA A 146 2.03 11.69 3.56
N VAL A 147 0.96 10.94 3.67
CA VAL A 147 0.59 9.89 2.70
C VAL A 147 -0.75 10.23 2.08
N ASP A 148 -0.78 10.37 0.76
CA ASP A 148 -2.04 10.55 0.04
C ASP A 148 -2.67 9.18 -0.28
N TRP A 149 -3.53 8.72 0.63
CA TRP A 149 -4.26 7.45 0.48
C TRP A 149 -5.23 7.44 -0.71
N ARG A 150 -5.58 8.61 -1.25
CA ARG A 150 -6.50 8.73 -2.40
C ARG A 150 -5.80 8.63 -3.74
N SER A 151 -4.48 8.74 -3.76
CA SER A 151 -3.68 8.67 -5.00
C SER A 151 -3.74 7.31 -5.70
N LEU A 152 -4.18 6.25 -5.00
CA LEU A 152 -4.14 4.85 -5.45
C LEU A 152 -2.73 4.36 -5.82
N GLN A 153 -1.68 5.07 -5.41
CA GLN A 153 -0.29 4.64 -5.56
C GLN A 153 0.07 3.60 -4.50
N ILE A 154 1.25 2.98 -4.63
CA ILE A 154 1.77 2.08 -3.61
C ILE A 154 2.08 2.90 -2.35
N ASN A 155 1.26 2.75 -1.32
CA ASN A 155 1.37 3.45 -0.06
C ASN A 155 1.45 2.46 1.10
N PHE A 156 2.30 2.78 2.07
CA PHE A 156 2.48 1.99 3.29
C PHE A 156 2.37 2.88 4.53
N VAL A 157 1.75 2.37 5.58
CA VAL A 157 1.74 3.05 6.90
C VAL A 157 3.17 3.14 7.43
N MET A 158 3.94 2.06 7.27
CA MET A 158 5.30 1.93 7.79
C MET A 158 6.27 1.62 6.65
N VAL A 159 7.36 2.37 6.59
CA VAL A 159 8.52 2.10 5.74
C VAL A 159 9.73 1.96 6.66
N PHE A 160 10.42 0.83 6.58
CA PHE A 160 11.56 0.54 7.46
C PHE A 160 12.90 0.84 6.77
N SER A 161 13.95 1.04 7.55
CA SER A 161 15.31 1.08 7.03
C SER A 161 15.70 -0.26 6.38
N PRO A 162 16.53 -0.28 5.32
CA PRO A 162 16.80 -1.49 4.52
C PRO A 162 17.34 -2.67 5.31
N ASN A 163 18.18 -2.39 6.30
CA ASN A 163 18.81 -3.40 7.15
C ASN A 163 17.82 -4.16 8.04
N THR A 164 16.62 -3.64 8.27
CA THR A 164 15.60 -4.22 9.13
C THR A 164 15.15 -5.60 8.64
N PHE A 165 15.02 -5.77 7.32
CA PHE A 165 14.53 -6.99 6.69
C PHE A 165 15.58 -7.67 5.81
N ALA A 166 16.86 -7.42 6.03
CA ALA A 166 17.94 -8.06 5.29
C ALA A 166 17.81 -9.59 5.38
N GLY A 167 17.71 -10.26 4.23
CA GLY A 167 17.56 -11.72 4.13
C GLY A 167 16.17 -12.27 4.46
N ALA A 168 15.19 -11.44 4.82
CA ALA A 168 13.82 -11.91 5.00
C ALA A 168 13.15 -12.21 3.65
N PRO A 169 12.45 -13.36 3.49
CA PRO A 169 11.70 -13.65 2.28
C PRO A 169 10.55 -12.66 2.14
N HIS A 170 10.40 -12.09 0.95
CA HIS A 170 9.34 -11.13 0.63
C HIS A 170 8.94 -11.19 -0.84
N MET A 171 7.76 -10.68 -1.13
CA MET A 171 7.24 -10.48 -2.47
C MET A 171 7.34 -9.01 -2.85
N PHE A 172 7.07 -8.70 -4.10
CA PHE A 172 6.92 -7.33 -4.58
C PHE A 172 5.46 -7.06 -4.92
N VAL A 173 5.04 -5.82 -4.72
CA VAL A 173 3.89 -5.21 -5.36
C VAL A 173 4.40 -4.36 -6.52
N VAL A 174 3.74 -4.48 -7.67
CA VAL A 174 4.07 -3.71 -8.88
C VAL A 174 2.82 -2.97 -9.31
N THR A 175 2.98 -1.71 -9.70
CA THR A 175 1.91 -0.92 -10.33
C THR A 175 2.35 -0.47 -11.70
N ALA A 176 1.38 -0.27 -12.59
CA ALA A 176 1.63 0.25 -13.93
C ALA A 176 0.44 1.05 -14.43
N GLN A 177 0.72 2.03 -15.29
CA GLN A 177 -0.30 2.75 -16.05
C GLN A 177 -0.39 2.20 -17.47
N ALA A 178 -1.58 2.25 -18.05
CA ALA A 178 -1.81 1.90 -19.44
C ALA A 178 -2.96 2.73 -20.01
N GLU A 179 -2.92 2.94 -21.32
CA GLU A 179 -4.09 3.47 -22.02
C GLU A 179 -5.26 2.48 -21.91
N PRO A 180 -6.49 2.95 -21.67
CA PRO A 180 -7.66 2.09 -21.48
C PRO A 180 -7.87 1.05 -22.61
N ALA A 181 -7.58 1.42 -23.85
CA ALA A 181 -7.71 0.54 -25.00
C ALA A 181 -6.69 -0.60 -25.01
N ARG A 182 -5.56 -0.45 -24.31
CA ARG A 182 -4.46 -1.42 -24.27
C ARG A 182 -4.43 -2.30 -23.02
N GLU A 183 -5.25 -1.99 -22.02
CA GLU A 183 -5.24 -2.70 -20.73
C GLU A 183 -5.39 -4.22 -20.88
N LEU A 184 -6.33 -4.69 -21.71
CA LEU A 184 -6.55 -6.13 -21.91
C LEU A 184 -5.42 -6.81 -22.66
N GLU A 185 -4.77 -6.12 -23.59
CA GLU A 185 -3.61 -6.63 -24.31
C GLU A 185 -2.43 -6.83 -23.34
N ILE A 186 -2.15 -5.81 -22.53
CA ILE A 186 -1.08 -5.86 -21.53
C ILE A 186 -1.35 -6.98 -20.53
N LEU A 187 -2.58 -7.08 -20.01
CA LEU A 187 -2.96 -8.13 -19.07
C LEU A 187 -2.71 -9.54 -19.66
N LYS A 188 -3.09 -9.78 -20.90
CA LYS A 188 -2.82 -11.05 -21.60
C LYS A 188 -1.33 -11.31 -21.75
N ALA A 189 -0.55 -10.30 -22.09
CA ALA A 189 0.90 -10.43 -22.29
C ALA A 189 1.64 -10.86 -21.02
N VAL A 190 1.15 -10.48 -19.84
CA VAL A 190 1.80 -10.85 -18.56
C VAL A 190 1.17 -12.06 -17.89
N SER A 191 -0.12 -12.33 -18.10
CA SER A 191 -0.81 -13.44 -17.42
C SER A 191 -0.30 -14.83 -17.83
N THR A 192 0.09 -14.98 -19.08
CA THR A 192 0.58 -16.27 -19.60
C THR A 192 1.99 -16.62 -19.10
N PRO A 193 2.98 -15.69 -19.17
CA PRO A 193 4.33 -15.96 -18.65
C PRO A 193 4.40 -15.99 -17.11
N TYR A 194 3.47 -15.31 -16.42
CA TYR A 194 3.48 -15.13 -14.96
C TYR A 194 2.16 -15.56 -14.31
N PRO A 195 1.79 -16.84 -14.36
CA PRO A 195 0.48 -17.32 -13.92
C PRO A 195 0.25 -17.24 -12.40
N THR A 196 1.32 -17.10 -11.61
CA THR A 196 1.26 -17.01 -10.15
C THR A 196 1.04 -15.58 -9.64
N ILE A 197 1.22 -14.58 -10.49
CA ILE A 197 1.05 -13.18 -10.14
C ILE A 197 -0.43 -12.83 -10.15
N THR A 198 -0.91 -12.28 -9.03
CA THR A 198 -2.28 -11.78 -8.92
C THR A 198 -2.38 -10.41 -9.59
N SER A 199 -3.15 -10.33 -10.66
CA SER A 199 -3.35 -9.09 -11.43
C SER A 199 -4.70 -8.47 -11.08
N ILE A 200 -4.69 -7.21 -10.66
CA ILE A 200 -5.89 -6.42 -10.34
C ILE A 200 -5.93 -5.24 -11.29
N ARG A 201 -6.98 -5.16 -12.11
CA ARG A 201 -7.27 -3.99 -12.92
C ARG A 201 -8.10 -3.01 -12.09
N VAL A 202 -7.58 -1.80 -11.89
CA VAL A 202 -8.20 -0.78 -11.00
C VAL A 202 -9.62 -0.46 -11.44
N ARG A 203 -9.86 -0.35 -12.74
CA ARG A 203 -11.20 -0.12 -13.30
C ARG A 203 -12.20 -1.19 -12.86
N ASP A 204 -11.85 -2.46 -12.96
CA ASP A 204 -12.75 -3.57 -12.58
C ASP A 204 -13.04 -3.57 -11.08
N ALA A 205 -12.04 -3.25 -10.25
CA ALA A 205 -12.22 -3.12 -8.82
C ALA A 205 -13.18 -1.97 -8.45
N LEU A 206 -13.05 -0.83 -9.12
CA LEU A 206 -13.96 0.30 -8.93
C LEU A 206 -15.39 -0.02 -9.39
N ASP A 207 -15.54 -0.67 -10.53
CA ASP A 207 -16.85 -1.07 -11.05
C ASP A 207 -17.53 -2.08 -10.12
N ALA A 208 -16.77 -2.99 -9.51
CA ALA A 208 -17.28 -3.94 -8.51
C ALA A 208 -17.77 -3.23 -7.24
N ILE A 209 -17.00 -2.26 -6.73
CA ILE A 209 -17.39 -1.45 -5.56
C ILE A 209 -18.66 -0.67 -5.85
N ASN A 210 -18.75 -0.02 -7.01
CA ASN A 210 -19.93 0.75 -7.42
C ASN A 210 -21.18 -0.13 -7.54
N SER A 211 -21.04 -1.33 -8.10
CA SER A 211 -22.13 -2.30 -8.19
C SER A 211 -22.65 -2.72 -6.81
N LEU A 212 -21.75 -2.95 -5.85
CA LEU A 212 -22.10 -3.27 -4.47
C LEU A 212 -22.82 -2.11 -3.79
N MET A 213 -22.33 -0.89 -3.95
CA MET A 213 -22.97 0.32 -3.39
C MET A 213 -24.37 0.53 -3.98
N GLY A 214 -24.53 0.36 -5.27
CA GLY A 214 -25.84 0.44 -5.93
C GLY A 214 -26.86 -0.57 -5.38
N LYS A 215 -26.44 -1.81 -5.17
CA LYS A 215 -27.28 -2.87 -4.56
C LYS A 215 -27.67 -2.54 -3.11
N LEU A 216 -26.74 -1.99 -2.32
CA LEU A 216 -26.99 -1.55 -0.94
C LEU A 216 -28.03 -0.43 -0.88
N ILE A 217 -27.89 0.59 -1.73
CA ILE A 217 -28.83 1.72 -1.82
C ILE A 217 -30.23 1.21 -2.20
N THR A 218 -30.31 0.31 -3.17
CA THR A 218 -31.58 -0.28 -3.62
C THR A 218 -32.24 -1.09 -2.50
N ALA A 219 -31.47 -1.88 -1.75
CA ALA A 219 -31.96 -2.65 -0.62
C ALA A 219 -32.50 -1.77 0.52
N ILE A 220 -31.80 -0.68 0.84
CA ILE A 220 -32.22 0.29 1.87
C ILE A 220 -33.52 1.00 1.44
N ARG A 221 -33.64 1.40 0.16
CA ARG A 221 -34.87 2.02 -0.36
C ARG A 221 -36.04 1.06 -0.35
N GLY A 222 -35.82 -0.22 -0.67
CA GLY A 222 -36.85 -1.25 -0.60
C GLY A 222 -37.32 -1.52 0.83
N ALA A 223 -36.43 -1.47 1.80
CA ALA A 223 -36.77 -1.67 3.22
C ALA A 223 -37.56 -0.49 3.84
N ASN A 224 -37.40 0.73 3.32
CA ASN A 224 -38.13 1.90 3.79
C ASN A 224 -39.47 2.14 3.05
N ALA A 225 -39.84 1.26 2.13
CA ALA A 225 -41.10 1.36 1.35
C ALA A 225 -42.21 0.42 1.87
N VAL A 226 -42.03 -0.19 3.06
CA VAL A 226 -43.02 -1.04 3.74
C VAL A 226 -43.56 -0.34 4.96
#